data_82acac50eb45aa762b97144de47722c5
#
_entry.id   82acac50eb45aa762b97144de47722c5
#
_cell.length_a   1.000
_cell.length_b   1.000
_cell.length_c   1.000
_cell.angle_alpha   90.00
_cell.angle_beta   90.00
_cell.angle_gamma   90.00
#
_symmetry.space_group_name_H-M   'P 1'
#
loop_
_entity.id
_entity.type
_entity.pdbx_description
1 polymer ?
#
loop_
_entity_poly.entity_id
_entity_poly.type
_entity_poly.pdbx_seq_one_letter_code
_entity_poly.pdbx_strand_id
1 'polypeptide(L)'
;AEKSLQVSPATCAILTRRALELTVKWMYSADKDLKLPYQDNLSSLIHERTFRDIIDYDLFPLLKYIVKLGNVAVHTNSKISREEAVTSLHNLHQFVDWIDYCYSEEYSGVAFNESILLAGDEPRKRPEEYQDLYEKLSSKDKKLEELRKENEELQKRLTETRVQNTQDYDYQVEEITEFQTRKLYIDLELKLAGWEFGRDIIEEYEVTGMPNRSGLGYVDYVLLGDN
;
A
#
# COMPACT_ATOMS: atom_id res chain seq x y z
N ALA A 1 21.52 -8.22 9.35
CA ALA A 1 21.36 -8.05 10.80
C ALA A 1 22.36 -8.94 11.57
N GLU A 2 22.40 -10.25 11.31
CA GLU A 2 23.28 -11.21 12.04
C GLU A 2 24.76 -10.80 12.01
N LYS A 3 25.31 -10.55 10.83
CA LYS A 3 26.74 -10.13 10.67
C LYS A 3 27.08 -8.83 11.41
N SER A 4 26.10 -7.94 11.60
CA SER A 4 26.31 -6.67 12.30
C SER A 4 26.36 -6.80 13.82
N LEU A 5 25.85 -7.91 14.38
CA LEU A 5 25.84 -8.14 15.83
C LEU A 5 27.26 -8.16 16.43
N GLN A 6 28.24 -8.62 15.68
CA GLN A 6 29.63 -8.70 16.15
C GLN A 6 30.29 -7.31 16.26
N VAL A 7 29.78 -6.33 15.52
CA VAL A 7 30.34 -4.99 15.44
C VAL A 7 29.56 -4.02 16.30
N SER A 8 28.24 -4.05 16.21
CA SER A 8 27.37 -3.16 16.95
C SER A 8 25.99 -3.78 17.20
N PRO A 9 25.65 -4.08 18.47
CA PRO A 9 24.31 -4.53 18.82
C PRO A 9 23.21 -3.53 18.41
N ALA A 10 23.47 -2.23 18.49
CA ALA A 10 22.54 -1.20 18.06
C ALA A 10 22.27 -1.28 16.54
N THR A 11 23.31 -1.42 15.72
CA THR A 11 23.16 -1.61 14.28
C THR A 11 22.40 -2.88 13.97
N CYS A 12 22.63 -3.96 14.71
CA CYS A 12 21.88 -5.21 14.59
C CYS A 12 20.38 -4.98 14.84
N ALA A 13 20.02 -4.30 15.92
CA ALA A 13 18.63 -3.99 16.26
C ALA A 13 17.93 -3.16 15.17
N ILE A 14 18.61 -2.16 14.60
CA ILE A 14 18.09 -1.35 13.48
C ILE A 14 17.84 -2.20 12.24
N LEU A 15 18.82 -3.02 11.87
CA LEU A 15 18.70 -3.89 10.69
C LEU A 15 17.63 -4.97 10.87
N THR A 16 17.44 -5.46 12.11
CA THR A 16 16.36 -6.41 12.45
C THR A 16 14.99 -5.74 12.29
N ARG A 17 14.82 -4.50 12.79
CA ARG A 17 13.60 -3.72 12.59
C ARG A 17 13.35 -3.46 11.09
N ARG A 18 14.39 -3.14 10.34
CA ARG A 18 14.27 -2.91 8.89
C ARG A 18 13.88 -4.18 8.13
N ALA A 19 14.44 -5.32 8.50
CA ALA A 19 14.05 -6.61 7.94
C ALA A 19 12.57 -6.90 8.24
N LEU A 20 12.13 -6.70 9.48
CA LEU A 20 10.72 -6.83 9.85
C LEU A 20 9.82 -5.92 8.99
N GLU A 21 10.19 -4.67 8.80
CA GLU A 21 9.42 -3.73 7.97
C GLU A 21 9.27 -4.22 6.53
N LEU A 22 10.36 -4.69 5.93
CA LEU A 22 10.33 -5.23 4.57
C LEU A 22 9.47 -6.49 4.46
N THR A 23 9.56 -7.36 5.45
CA THR A 23 8.78 -8.60 5.50
C THR A 23 7.29 -8.32 5.66
N VAL A 24 6.92 -7.41 6.56
CA VAL A 24 5.52 -7.00 6.73
C VAL A 24 4.97 -6.35 5.45
N LYS A 25 5.73 -5.45 4.82
CA LYS A 25 5.33 -4.82 3.54
C LYS A 25 5.19 -5.85 2.41
N TRP A 26 6.03 -6.87 2.40
CA TRP A 26 5.88 -7.99 1.46
C TRP A 26 4.56 -8.73 1.70
N MET A 27 4.21 -9.05 2.95
CA MET A 27 2.91 -9.68 3.27
C MET A 27 1.74 -8.87 2.72
N TYR A 28 1.73 -7.55 2.94
CA TYR A 28 0.68 -6.66 2.40
C TYR A 28 0.64 -6.62 0.87
N SER A 29 1.73 -6.93 0.19
CA SER A 29 1.75 -7.04 -1.27
C SER A 29 1.32 -8.41 -1.80
N ALA A 30 1.54 -9.46 -1.01
CA ALA A 30 1.28 -10.84 -1.40
C ALA A 30 -0.12 -11.33 -1.00
N ASP A 31 -0.64 -10.84 0.13
CA ASP A 31 -1.89 -11.29 0.73
C ASP A 31 -3.02 -10.28 0.50
N LYS A 32 -4.06 -10.70 -0.22
CA LYS A 32 -5.21 -9.86 -0.57
C LYS A 32 -6.18 -9.61 0.59
N ASP A 33 -6.10 -10.40 1.65
CA ASP A 33 -6.94 -10.26 2.83
C ASP A 33 -6.41 -9.16 3.76
N LEU A 34 -5.15 -8.73 3.56
CA LEU A 34 -4.55 -7.62 4.27
C LEU A 34 -4.96 -6.26 3.67
N LYS A 35 -5.58 -5.41 4.49
CA LYS A 35 -6.00 -4.06 4.11
C LYS A 35 -4.95 -3.05 4.52
N LEU A 36 -4.40 -2.31 3.56
CA LEU A 36 -3.45 -1.25 3.84
C LEU A 36 -4.08 -0.17 4.73
N PRO A 37 -3.47 0.17 5.88
CA PRO A 37 -3.89 1.31 6.67
C PRO A 37 -3.58 2.63 5.96
N TYR A 38 -4.18 3.72 6.44
CA TYR A 38 -3.93 5.07 5.89
C TYR A 38 -2.44 5.46 5.94
N GLN A 39 -1.75 5.06 7.01
CA GLN A 39 -0.30 5.25 7.15
C GLN A 39 0.42 3.93 6.93
N ASP A 40 1.39 3.89 6.02
CA ASP A 40 2.16 2.70 5.66
C ASP A 40 3.44 2.49 6.50
N ASN A 41 3.54 3.15 7.67
CA ASN A 41 4.66 2.92 8.58
C ASN A 41 4.52 1.58 9.32
N LEU A 42 5.64 1.01 9.72
CA LEU A 42 5.68 -0.33 10.34
C LEU A 42 4.73 -0.45 11.55
N SER A 43 4.65 0.59 12.39
CA SER A 43 3.76 0.56 13.56
C SER A 43 2.29 0.47 13.15
N SER A 44 1.85 1.25 12.17
CA SER A 44 0.48 1.21 11.65
C SER A 44 0.15 -0.13 10.99
N LEU A 45 1.10 -0.66 10.21
CA LEU A 45 0.94 -1.95 9.53
C LEU A 45 0.74 -3.10 10.52
N ILE A 46 1.57 -3.22 11.56
CA ILE A 46 1.45 -4.33 12.53
C ILE A 46 0.25 -4.18 13.49
N HIS A 47 -0.32 -2.97 13.64
CA HIS A 47 -1.49 -2.74 14.48
C HIS A 47 -2.80 -2.75 13.69
N GLU A 48 -2.74 -2.82 12.38
CA GLU A 48 -3.92 -2.90 11.53
C GLU A 48 -4.70 -4.20 11.85
N ARG A 49 -6.04 -4.08 11.84
CA ARG A 49 -6.92 -5.15 12.29
C ARG A 49 -6.75 -6.44 11.48
N THR A 50 -6.72 -6.34 10.16
CA THR A 50 -6.60 -7.51 9.28
C THR A 50 -5.27 -8.23 9.48
N PHE A 51 -4.18 -7.50 9.73
CA PHE A 51 -2.89 -8.09 10.09
C PHE A 51 -2.96 -8.80 11.45
N ARG A 52 -3.64 -8.19 12.43
CA ARG A 52 -3.81 -8.77 13.77
C ARG A 52 -4.68 -10.02 13.78
N ASP A 53 -5.63 -10.11 12.85
CA ASP A 53 -6.53 -11.26 12.72
C ASP A 53 -5.83 -12.47 12.06
N ILE A 54 -4.78 -12.22 11.24
CA ILE A 54 -4.03 -13.28 10.53
C ILE A 54 -2.85 -13.80 11.36
N ILE A 55 -2.15 -12.89 12.07
CA ILE A 55 -0.94 -13.26 12.81
C ILE A 55 -1.27 -14.05 14.06
N ASP A 56 -0.43 -15.04 14.36
CA ASP A 56 -0.52 -15.77 15.62
C ASP A 56 -0.40 -14.81 16.83
N TYR A 57 -1.25 -15.02 17.82
CA TYR A 57 -1.34 -14.18 19.02
C TYR A 57 0.01 -14.04 19.74
N ASP A 58 0.78 -15.13 19.81
CA ASP A 58 2.07 -15.17 20.51
C ASP A 58 3.19 -14.45 19.75
N LEU A 59 3.05 -14.26 18.44
CA LEU A 59 4.05 -13.53 17.64
C LEU A 59 3.96 -12.02 17.82
N PHE A 60 2.78 -11.47 18.06
CA PHE A 60 2.60 -10.02 18.12
C PHE A 60 3.48 -9.31 19.17
N PRO A 61 3.62 -9.81 20.41
CA PRO A 61 4.56 -9.26 21.39
C PRO A 61 6.01 -9.23 20.89
N LEU A 62 6.42 -10.25 20.12
CA LEU A 62 7.76 -10.37 19.55
C LEU A 62 8.03 -9.26 18.53
N LEU A 63 7.05 -8.98 17.64
CA LEU A 63 7.14 -7.89 16.67
C LEU A 63 7.23 -6.53 17.36
N LYS A 64 6.43 -6.32 18.41
CA LYS A 64 6.48 -5.08 19.22
C LYS A 64 7.86 -4.87 19.86
N TYR A 65 8.49 -5.96 20.34
CA TYR A 65 9.84 -5.90 20.88
C TYR A 65 10.84 -5.42 19.84
N ILE A 66 10.83 -6.01 18.62
CA ILE A 66 11.72 -5.62 17.52
C ILE A 66 11.55 -4.14 17.19
N VAL A 67 10.30 -3.67 17.04
CA VAL A 67 10.01 -2.27 16.74
C VAL A 67 10.52 -1.34 17.81
N LYS A 68 10.24 -1.66 19.09
CA LYS A 68 10.66 -0.85 20.24
C LYS A 68 12.18 -0.77 20.33
N LEU A 69 12.87 -1.92 20.27
CA LEU A 69 14.33 -1.97 20.36
C LEU A 69 15.00 -1.22 19.21
N GLY A 70 14.50 -1.41 17.98
CA GLY A 70 15.02 -0.69 16.81
C GLY A 70 14.81 0.81 16.91
N ASN A 71 13.68 1.28 17.44
CA ASN A 71 13.43 2.71 17.70
C ASN A 71 14.37 3.26 18.78
N VAL A 72 14.59 2.55 19.88
CA VAL A 72 15.55 2.92 20.91
C VAL A 72 16.95 3.05 20.30
N ALA A 73 17.34 2.10 19.46
CA ALA A 73 18.65 2.11 18.80
C ALA A 73 18.85 3.32 17.85
N VAL A 74 17.78 3.85 17.26
CA VAL A 74 17.83 5.02 16.34
C VAL A 74 17.78 6.36 17.08
N HIS A 75 16.89 6.47 18.08
CA HIS A 75 16.51 7.76 18.64
C HIS A 75 17.11 8.07 20.01
N THR A 76 17.82 7.12 20.62
CA THR A 76 18.38 7.32 21.95
C THR A 76 19.88 6.99 21.98
N ASN A 77 20.59 7.62 22.92
CA ASN A 77 21.98 7.27 23.23
C ASN A 77 22.07 6.05 24.18
N SER A 78 20.97 5.31 24.35
CA SER A 78 20.93 4.13 25.20
C SER A 78 21.80 3.02 24.59
N LYS A 79 22.63 2.39 25.40
CA LYS A 79 23.41 1.24 24.96
C LYS A 79 22.47 0.04 24.82
N ILE A 80 22.46 -0.54 23.64
CA ILE A 80 21.81 -1.82 23.38
C ILE A 80 22.80 -2.93 23.74
N SER A 81 22.37 -3.86 24.57
CA SER A 81 23.17 -5.02 24.92
C SER A 81 23.18 -6.06 23.80
N ARG A 82 24.17 -6.96 23.83
CA ARG A 82 24.26 -8.06 22.88
C ARG A 82 23.05 -8.99 23.01
N GLU A 83 22.63 -9.27 24.24
CA GLU A 83 21.50 -10.16 24.57
C GLU A 83 20.19 -9.60 24.02
N GLU A 84 19.96 -8.28 24.14
CA GLU A 84 18.77 -7.63 23.56
C GLU A 84 18.75 -7.73 22.05
N ALA A 85 19.91 -7.54 21.39
CA ALA A 85 20.02 -7.65 19.94
C ALA A 85 19.82 -9.11 19.46
N VAL A 86 20.38 -10.10 20.18
CA VAL A 86 20.15 -11.55 19.91
C VAL A 86 18.69 -11.90 20.06
N THR A 87 18.04 -11.43 21.13
CA THR A 87 16.60 -11.63 21.33
C THR A 87 15.79 -11.05 20.19
N SER A 88 16.17 -9.87 19.69
CA SER A 88 15.51 -9.25 18.55
C SER A 88 15.66 -10.08 17.27
N LEU A 89 16.86 -10.64 17.03
CA LEU A 89 17.10 -11.55 15.89
C LEU A 89 16.29 -12.85 16.01
N HIS A 90 16.26 -13.41 17.19
CA HIS A 90 15.47 -14.63 17.45
C HIS A 90 13.96 -14.40 17.21
N ASN A 91 13.45 -13.28 17.69
CA ASN A 91 12.05 -12.89 17.46
C ASN A 91 11.76 -12.70 15.95
N LEU A 92 12.68 -12.10 15.21
CA LEU A 92 12.54 -11.97 13.75
C LEU A 92 12.55 -13.33 13.07
N HIS A 93 13.44 -14.23 13.50
CA HIS A 93 13.50 -15.59 12.98
C HIS A 93 12.19 -16.33 13.17
N GLN A 94 11.59 -16.28 14.38
CA GLN A 94 10.30 -16.90 14.65
C GLN A 94 9.19 -16.36 13.75
N PHE A 95 9.20 -15.07 13.49
CA PHE A 95 8.23 -14.45 12.57
C PHE A 95 8.45 -14.90 11.12
N VAL A 96 9.70 -14.97 10.65
CA VAL A 96 10.03 -15.41 9.29
C VAL A 96 9.71 -16.90 9.12
N ASP A 97 9.97 -17.72 10.14
CA ASP A 97 9.63 -19.14 10.15
C ASP A 97 8.12 -19.35 10.07
N TRP A 98 7.33 -18.56 10.82
CA TRP A 98 5.88 -18.56 10.70
C TRP A 98 5.40 -18.15 9.29
N ILE A 99 6.05 -17.17 8.66
CA ILE A 99 5.75 -16.78 7.28
C ILE A 99 6.08 -17.92 6.31
N ASP A 100 7.23 -18.55 6.46
CA ASP A 100 7.61 -19.71 5.65
C ASP A 100 6.56 -20.81 5.77
N TYR A 101 6.09 -21.09 7.00
CA TYR A 101 5.03 -22.06 7.23
C TYR A 101 3.70 -21.69 6.55
N CYS A 102 3.31 -20.40 6.58
CA CYS A 102 1.99 -19.97 6.09
C CYS A 102 1.95 -19.69 4.58
N TYR A 103 3.08 -19.27 3.98
CA TYR A 103 3.10 -18.73 2.61
C TYR A 103 4.01 -19.51 1.65
N SER A 104 4.81 -20.44 2.11
CA SER A 104 5.66 -21.28 1.24
C SER A 104 4.93 -22.54 0.79
N GLU A 105 5.20 -22.99 -0.42
CA GLU A 105 4.72 -24.28 -0.93
C GLU A 105 5.39 -25.46 -0.18
N GLU A 106 6.65 -25.29 0.21
CA GLU A 106 7.42 -26.27 0.98
C GLU A 106 8.01 -25.59 2.21
N TYR A 107 7.52 -25.95 3.39
CA TYR A 107 8.06 -25.45 4.65
C TYR A 107 9.41 -26.06 4.99
N SER A 108 10.42 -25.22 5.19
CA SER A 108 11.79 -25.67 5.43
C SER A 108 12.13 -25.92 6.90
N GLY A 109 11.45 -25.24 7.84
CA GLY A 109 11.57 -25.44 9.28
C GLY A 109 13.00 -25.26 9.82
N VAL A 110 13.71 -24.22 9.39
CA VAL A 110 15.10 -23.96 9.79
C VAL A 110 15.15 -23.45 11.22
N ALA A 111 15.79 -24.21 12.14
CA ALA A 111 15.95 -23.78 13.52
C ALA A 111 16.93 -22.60 13.67
N PHE A 112 16.63 -21.68 14.59
CA PHE A 112 17.54 -20.61 14.95
C PHE A 112 18.86 -21.17 15.51
N ASN A 113 19.96 -20.79 14.90
CA ASN A 113 21.28 -21.27 15.30
C ASN A 113 22.14 -20.10 15.85
N GLU A 114 22.17 -19.97 17.16
CA GLU A 114 22.95 -18.92 17.82
C GLU A 114 24.48 -19.09 17.61
N SER A 115 24.95 -20.32 17.35
CA SER A 115 26.39 -20.55 17.13
C SER A 115 26.90 -19.89 15.84
N ILE A 116 26.04 -19.65 14.84
CA ILE A 116 26.39 -18.88 13.65
C ILE A 116 26.72 -17.42 13.98
N LEU A 117 26.10 -16.88 15.03
CA LEU A 117 26.37 -15.53 15.49
C LEU A 117 27.77 -15.38 16.12
N LEU A 118 28.38 -16.49 16.50
CA LEU A 118 29.71 -16.53 17.12
C LEU A 118 30.82 -16.86 16.09
N ALA A 119 30.45 -17.51 14.97
CA ALA A 119 31.37 -18.00 13.95
C ALA A 119 31.54 -16.99 12.80
N GLY A 120 32.32 -15.96 13.03
CA GLY A 120 32.61 -14.95 12.01
C GLY A 120 34.10 -14.87 11.69
N ASP A 121 34.58 -15.73 10.78
CA ASP A 121 35.92 -15.64 10.17
C ASP A 121 35.93 -14.90 8.80
N GLU A 122 34.90 -14.12 8.48
CA GLU A 122 35.03 -13.16 7.38
C GLU A 122 35.76 -11.89 7.85
N PRO A 123 36.58 -11.26 6.97
CA PRO A 123 37.32 -10.05 7.33
C PRO A 123 36.35 -9.01 7.87
N ARG A 124 36.49 -8.72 9.16
CA ARG A 124 35.66 -7.76 9.89
C ARG A 124 35.74 -6.43 9.15
N LYS A 125 34.63 -5.97 8.59
CA LYS A 125 34.52 -4.56 8.21
C LYS A 125 34.89 -3.75 9.44
N ARG A 126 35.70 -2.71 9.26
CA ARG A 126 36.17 -1.90 10.38
C ARG A 126 34.97 -1.29 11.10
N PRO A 127 35.01 -1.12 12.42
CA PRO A 127 33.91 -0.50 13.17
C PRO A 127 33.43 0.83 12.57
N GLU A 128 34.35 1.59 11.97
CA GLU A 128 34.11 2.85 11.27
C GLU A 128 33.16 2.69 10.05
N GLU A 129 33.28 1.61 9.28
CA GLU A 129 32.40 1.36 8.11
C GLU A 129 30.96 1.04 8.50
N TYR A 130 30.75 0.44 9.68
CA TYR A 130 29.41 0.19 10.20
C TYR A 130 28.82 1.43 10.84
N GLN A 131 29.65 2.29 11.41
CA GLN A 131 29.23 3.57 11.96
C GLN A 131 28.77 4.52 10.86
N ASP A 132 29.50 4.57 9.75
CA ASP A 132 29.11 5.30 8.53
C ASP A 132 27.81 4.78 7.94
N LEU A 133 27.61 3.46 7.92
CA LEU A 133 26.38 2.85 7.44
C LEU A 133 25.19 3.17 8.36
N TYR A 134 25.43 3.16 9.67
CA TYR A 134 24.46 3.54 10.69
C TYR A 134 24.03 5.01 10.54
N GLU A 135 24.98 5.93 10.40
CA GLU A 135 24.70 7.36 10.23
C GLU A 135 23.92 7.63 8.95
N LYS A 136 24.27 6.95 7.84
CA LYS A 136 23.54 7.02 6.58
C LYS A 136 22.11 6.48 6.69
N LEU A 137 21.89 5.38 7.40
CA LEU A 137 20.56 4.83 7.65
C LEU A 137 19.74 5.77 8.55
N SER A 138 20.32 6.24 9.65
CA SER A 138 19.66 7.17 10.56
C SER A 138 19.28 8.49 9.88
N SER A 139 20.16 9.02 9.01
CA SER A 139 19.86 10.24 8.25
C SER A 139 18.73 10.04 7.23
N LYS A 140 18.68 8.88 6.58
CA LYS A 140 17.59 8.52 5.66
C LYS A 140 16.27 8.33 6.39
N ASP A 141 16.27 7.68 7.55
CA ASP A 141 15.06 7.50 8.35
C ASP A 141 14.50 8.85 8.85
N LYS A 142 15.37 9.78 9.28
CA LYS A 142 14.95 11.15 9.63
C LYS A 142 14.35 11.87 8.44
N LYS A 143 14.99 11.80 7.29
CA LYS A 143 14.48 12.44 6.06
C LYS A 143 13.16 11.86 5.60
N LEU A 144 12.95 10.54 5.74
CA LEU A 144 11.68 9.89 5.49
C LEU A 144 10.58 10.36 6.46
N GLU A 145 10.91 10.53 7.72
CA GLU A 145 10.00 11.06 8.73
C GLU A 145 9.58 12.51 8.45
N GLU A 146 10.54 13.35 8.05
CA GLU A 146 10.29 14.75 7.65
C GLU A 146 9.39 14.81 6.41
N LEU A 147 9.70 14.03 5.37
CA LEU A 147 8.90 13.95 4.14
C LEU A 147 7.48 13.42 4.41
N ARG A 148 7.31 12.51 5.36
CA ARG A 148 5.98 12.02 5.77
C ARG A 148 5.16 13.12 6.43
N LYS A 149 5.75 13.88 7.36
CA LYS A 149 5.08 15.01 8.01
C LYS A 149 4.67 16.07 6.99
N GLU A 150 5.57 16.39 6.06
CA GLU A 150 5.29 17.33 4.99
C GLU A 150 4.13 16.83 4.10
N ASN A 151 4.11 15.55 3.77
CA ASN A 151 3.05 14.93 2.98
C ASN A 151 1.70 14.96 3.72
N GLU A 152 1.69 14.66 5.03
CA GLU A 152 0.50 14.76 5.88
C GLU A 152 -0.04 16.19 5.93
N GLU A 153 0.85 17.19 6.06
CA GLU A 153 0.45 18.60 6.03
C GLU A 153 -0.11 19.03 4.67
N LEU A 154 0.52 18.58 3.57
CA LEU A 154 0.04 18.86 2.22
C LEU A 154 -1.32 18.22 1.96
N GLN A 155 -1.52 16.98 2.38
CA GLN A 155 -2.81 16.30 2.27
C GLN A 155 -3.90 17.01 3.07
N LYS A 156 -3.57 17.48 4.28
CA LYS A 156 -4.50 18.26 5.10
C LYS A 156 -4.88 19.56 4.41
N ARG A 157 -3.91 20.32 3.90
CA ARG A 157 -4.15 21.56 3.15
C ARG A 157 -5.01 21.33 1.91
N LEU A 158 -4.73 20.26 1.13
CA LEU A 158 -5.55 19.90 -0.03
C LEU A 158 -6.98 19.57 0.37
N THR A 159 -7.16 18.85 1.47
CA THR A 159 -8.50 18.52 1.98
C THR A 159 -9.26 19.78 2.43
N GLU A 160 -8.59 20.67 3.15
CA GLU A 160 -9.17 21.95 3.59
C GLU A 160 -9.55 22.81 2.39
N THR A 161 -8.67 22.95 1.40
CA THR A 161 -8.92 23.69 0.16
C THR A 161 -10.11 23.10 -0.61
N ARG A 162 -10.17 21.77 -0.72
CA ARG A 162 -11.30 21.10 -1.37
C ARG A 162 -12.62 21.39 -0.65
N VAL A 163 -12.63 21.31 0.69
CA VAL A 163 -13.83 21.57 1.48
C VAL A 163 -14.29 23.02 1.30
N GLN A 164 -13.37 23.99 1.35
CA GLN A 164 -13.69 25.41 1.12
C GLN A 164 -14.24 25.62 -0.29
N ASN A 165 -13.54 25.14 -1.30
CA ASN A 165 -13.97 25.30 -2.70
C ASN A 165 -15.30 24.60 -2.99
N THR A 166 -15.61 23.49 -2.29
CA THR A 166 -16.89 22.78 -2.44
C THR A 166 -18.04 23.55 -1.79
N GLN A 167 -17.78 24.30 -0.71
CA GLN A 167 -18.81 25.12 -0.05
C GLN A 167 -19.19 26.33 -0.90
N ASP A 168 -18.24 26.90 -1.64
CA ASP A 168 -18.46 28.08 -2.49
C ASP A 168 -18.92 27.71 -3.93
N TYR A 169 -18.91 26.41 -4.26
CA TYR A 169 -19.28 25.93 -5.59
C TYR A 169 -20.81 25.74 -5.68
N ASP A 170 -21.48 26.75 -6.27
CA ASP A 170 -22.89 26.66 -6.64
C ASP A 170 -22.99 25.94 -8.01
N TYR A 171 -23.20 24.63 -7.97
CA TYR A 171 -23.45 23.85 -9.18
C TYR A 171 -24.83 24.13 -9.70
N GLN A 172 -24.93 25.02 -10.69
CA GLN A 172 -26.15 25.18 -11.47
C GLN A 172 -26.32 23.94 -12.35
N VAL A 173 -27.29 23.13 -12.01
CA VAL A 173 -27.76 22.06 -12.91
C VAL A 173 -28.41 22.76 -14.09
N GLU A 174 -27.68 22.94 -15.20
CA GLU A 174 -28.31 23.26 -16.47
C GLU A 174 -29.28 22.11 -16.78
N GLU A 175 -30.57 22.43 -16.95
CA GLU A 175 -31.53 21.45 -17.44
C GLU A 175 -31.10 21.04 -18.85
N ILE A 176 -30.41 19.91 -18.92
CA ILE A 176 -30.00 19.32 -20.19
C ILE A 176 -31.28 18.86 -20.89
N THR A 177 -31.60 19.47 -22.02
CA THR A 177 -32.74 19.07 -22.84
C THR A 177 -32.53 17.66 -23.37
N GLU A 178 -33.63 16.96 -23.71
CA GLU A 178 -33.58 15.63 -24.31
C GLU A 178 -32.69 15.59 -25.56
N PHE A 179 -32.75 16.62 -26.39
CA PHE A 179 -31.88 16.78 -27.57
C PHE A 179 -30.40 16.88 -27.19
N GLN A 180 -30.07 17.64 -26.14
CA GLN A 180 -28.69 17.77 -25.66
C GLN A 180 -28.19 16.45 -25.05
N THR A 181 -29.06 15.72 -24.35
CA THR A 181 -28.74 14.40 -23.81
C THR A 181 -28.39 13.43 -24.95
N ARG A 182 -29.18 13.42 -26.02
CA ARG A 182 -28.89 12.61 -27.21
C ARG A 182 -27.50 12.97 -27.79
N LYS A 183 -27.30 14.22 -28.11
CA LYS A 183 -26.05 14.71 -28.78
C LYS A 183 -24.81 14.52 -27.94
N LEU A 184 -24.85 14.79 -26.65
CA LEU A 184 -23.67 14.76 -25.78
C LEU A 184 -23.33 13.37 -25.24
N TYR A 185 -24.33 12.51 -25.04
CA TYR A 185 -24.12 11.23 -24.40
C TYR A 185 -24.41 10.06 -25.34
N ILE A 186 -25.63 9.97 -25.89
CA ILE A 186 -26.05 8.81 -26.66
C ILE A 186 -25.28 8.71 -27.99
N ASP A 187 -25.18 9.80 -28.74
CA ASP A 187 -24.43 9.82 -30.00
C ASP A 187 -22.94 9.48 -29.78
N LEU A 188 -22.37 9.94 -28.68
CA LEU A 188 -20.99 9.63 -28.32
C LEU A 188 -20.81 8.15 -27.96
N GLU A 189 -21.70 7.59 -27.15
CA GLU A 189 -21.63 6.18 -26.78
C GLU A 189 -21.82 5.24 -27.99
N LEU A 190 -22.75 5.58 -28.89
CA LEU A 190 -22.94 4.83 -30.13
C LEU A 190 -21.67 4.85 -31.00
N LYS A 191 -21.03 6.00 -31.16
CA LYS A 191 -19.76 6.10 -31.89
C LYS A 191 -18.62 5.32 -31.23
N LEU A 192 -18.52 5.39 -29.89
CA LEU A 192 -17.51 4.63 -29.13
C LEU A 192 -17.75 3.11 -29.21
N ALA A 193 -19.01 2.69 -29.33
CA ALA A 193 -19.38 1.30 -29.57
C ALA A 193 -19.14 0.83 -31.02
N GLY A 194 -18.68 1.72 -31.93
CA GLY A 194 -18.32 1.39 -33.29
C GLY A 194 -19.46 1.54 -34.31
N TRP A 195 -20.58 2.18 -33.91
CA TRP A 195 -21.71 2.44 -34.83
C TRP A 195 -21.45 3.71 -35.64
N GLU A 196 -21.71 3.65 -36.95
CA GLU A 196 -21.54 4.78 -37.85
C GLU A 196 -22.87 5.41 -38.25
N PHE A 197 -23.03 6.71 -37.99
CA PHE A 197 -24.22 7.46 -38.39
C PHE A 197 -24.32 7.56 -39.92
N GLY A 198 -25.49 7.32 -40.43
CA GLY A 198 -25.78 7.33 -41.88
C GLY A 198 -25.43 6.02 -42.58
N ARG A 199 -24.75 5.07 -41.94
CA ARG A 199 -24.56 3.69 -42.43
C ARG A 199 -25.32 2.67 -41.60
N ASP A 200 -25.05 2.66 -40.31
CA ASP A 200 -25.56 1.65 -39.36
C ASP A 200 -26.66 2.21 -38.47
N ILE A 201 -26.80 3.54 -38.43
CA ILE A 201 -27.79 4.24 -37.58
C ILE A 201 -28.67 5.13 -38.47
N ILE A 202 -29.98 4.96 -38.36
CA ILE A 202 -30.97 5.88 -38.88
C ILE A 202 -31.56 6.67 -37.72
N GLU A 203 -31.46 8.01 -37.80
CA GLU A 203 -32.03 8.93 -36.82
C GLU A 203 -33.47 9.26 -37.18
N GLU A 204 -34.33 9.47 -36.17
CA GLU A 204 -35.74 9.91 -36.32
C GLU A 204 -36.55 9.09 -37.36
N TYR A 205 -36.43 7.77 -37.25
CA TYR A 205 -37.13 6.87 -38.15
C TYR A 205 -38.66 6.93 -37.93
N GLU A 206 -39.40 7.25 -39.01
CA GLU A 206 -40.85 7.32 -38.96
C GLU A 206 -41.47 5.94 -38.85
N VAL A 207 -42.37 5.78 -37.88
CA VAL A 207 -43.19 4.57 -37.71
C VAL A 207 -44.67 4.91 -37.77
N THR A 208 -45.44 3.99 -38.39
CA THR A 208 -46.88 4.12 -38.58
C THR A 208 -47.64 3.22 -37.62
N GLY A 209 -48.92 3.51 -37.37
CA GLY A 209 -49.79 2.68 -36.51
C GLY A 209 -49.75 3.11 -35.03
N MET A 210 -49.22 4.29 -34.71
CA MET A 210 -49.20 4.85 -33.35
C MET A 210 -50.63 5.22 -32.88
N PRO A 211 -50.94 5.08 -31.56
CA PRO A 211 -52.26 5.38 -31.01
C PRO A 211 -52.53 6.88 -30.81
N ASN A 212 -51.91 7.73 -31.60
CA ASN A 212 -52.13 9.19 -31.63
C ASN A 212 -53.01 9.60 -32.82
N ARG A 213 -53.43 10.86 -32.88
CA ARG A 213 -54.30 11.37 -33.93
C ARG A 213 -53.71 11.29 -35.34
N SER A 214 -52.39 11.39 -35.47
CA SER A 214 -51.69 11.32 -36.75
C SER A 214 -51.39 9.89 -37.20
N GLY A 215 -51.46 8.93 -36.31
CA GLY A 215 -51.03 7.56 -36.54
C GLY A 215 -49.52 7.40 -36.82
N LEU A 216 -48.76 8.47 -36.63
CA LEU A 216 -47.33 8.54 -36.89
C LEU A 216 -46.56 8.74 -35.58
N GLY A 217 -45.36 8.18 -35.51
CA GLY A 217 -44.39 8.37 -34.47
C GLY A 217 -42.98 8.34 -35.02
N TYR A 218 -42.00 8.72 -34.19
CA TYR A 218 -40.60 8.70 -34.57
C TYR A 218 -39.81 7.90 -33.52
N VAL A 219 -38.91 7.06 -34.01
CA VAL A 219 -37.93 6.36 -33.19
C VAL A 219 -36.60 7.12 -33.27
N ASP A 220 -36.05 7.50 -32.16
CA ASP A 220 -34.83 8.32 -32.09
C ASP A 220 -33.66 7.68 -32.87
N TYR A 221 -33.44 6.39 -32.69
CA TYR A 221 -32.40 5.63 -33.38
C TYR A 221 -32.90 4.25 -33.80
N VAL A 222 -32.60 3.86 -35.01
CA VAL A 222 -32.71 2.48 -35.49
C VAL A 222 -31.29 2.01 -35.80
N LEU A 223 -30.89 0.92 -35.17
CA LEU A 223 -29.59 0.31 -35.40
C LEU A 223 -29.75 -0.85 -36.40
N LEU A 224 -28.98 -0.78 -37.46
CA LEU A 224 -28.97 -1.79 -38.53
C LEU A 224 -27.77 -2.73 -38.28
N GLY A 225 -28.06 -3.99 -37.91
CA GLY A 225 -27.02 -5.01 -37.76
C GLY A 225 -26.79 -5.74 -39.09
N ASP A 226 -25.58 -6.21 -39.31
CA ASP A 226 -25.29 -7.15 -40.40
C ASP A 226 -25.99 -8.48 -40.11
N ASN A 227 -26.85 -8.93 -41.04
CA ASN A 227 -27.46 -10.27 -41.04
C ASN A 227 -26.53 -11.28 -41.71
#